data_ad2889ac12ce1f1a9c71b8c95f5e9e93
#
_entry.id   ad2889ac12ce1f1a9c71b8c95f5e9e93
#
_cell.length_a   1.000
_cell.length_b   1.000
_cell.length_c   1.000
_cell.angle_alpha   90.00
_cell.angle_beta   90.00
_cell.angle_gamma   90.00
#
_symmetry.space_group_name_H-M   'P 1'
#
loop_
_entity.id
_entity.type
_entity.pdbx_description
1 polymer ?
#
loop_
_entity_poly.entity_id
_entity_poly.type
_entity_poly.pdbx_seq_one_letter_code
_entity_poly.pdbx_strand_id
1 'polypeptide(L)'
;MLEQVDKAAEVSDDDLRRSFTTFRMELDLDMPPDPHSERYRTAVMDLYAWLHGSPYELSNESTDFELGRFVDVPFPYSTASGVTVGNHLMAIGQVIRTLDLAAGSRVLEFGAGWGNITVALAQMGHRVTAIDISQQFADLIQARASRVNATVDTMVGDFSMVDELSDSFDAILFFESFHHCTDHSSLLTSLHRIIAPGGRVLFAAEPIEEDFYAPWSLRLDGESLWAIRKNGWFELGFRTSYFMDALGRSGWSAAKVVCPGLPAADIWVARRAG
;
A
#
# COMPACT_ATOMS: atom_id res chain seq x y z
N MET A 1 -7.57 -0.59 26.06
CA MET A 1 -6.47 -0.73 25.11
C MET A 1 -6.66 0.21 23.91
N LEU A 2 -7.72 0.08 23.13
CA LEU A 2 -8.03 1.03 22.01
C LEU A 2 -8.10 2.49 22.49
N GLU A 3 -8.72 2.76 23.65
CA GLU A 3 -8.76 4.09 24.27
C GLU A 3 -7.36 4.71 24.53
N GLN A 4 -6.30 3.91 24.64
CA GLN A 4 -4.95 4.44 24.85
C GLN A 4 -4.37 5.01 23.55
N VAL A 5 -4.67 4.40 22.42
CA VAL A 5 -4.30 4.91 21.09
C VAL A 5 -5.06 6.19 20.81
N ASP A 6 -6.37 6.21 21.06
CA ASP A 6 -7.22 7.38 20.88
C ASP A 6 -6.72 8.56 21.74
N LYS A 7 -6.39 8.30 23.01
CA LYS A 7 -5.84 9.32 23.91
C LYS A 7 -4.46 9.83 23.51
N ALA A 8 -3.59 8.95 23.00
CA ALA A 8 -2.27 9.36 22.51
C ALA A 8 -2.40 10.29 21.30
N ALA A 9 -3.33 10.01 20.38
CA ALA A 9 -3.62 10.86 19.24
C ALA A 9 -4.15 12.24 19.62
N GLU A 10 -4.90 12.34 20.73
CA GLU A 10 -5.42 13.61 21.25
C GLU A 10 -4.34 14.50 21.90
N VAL A 11 -3.25 13.91 22.40
CA VAL A 11 -2.20 14.64 23.13
C VAL A 11 -1.23 15.31 22.16
N SER A 12 -0.58 14.54 21.31
CA SER A 12 0.38 15.03 20.30
C SER A 12 0.79 13.96 19.32
N ASP A 13 1.33 14.38 18.18
CA ASP A 13 1.94 13.48 17.19
C ASP A 13 3.11 12.68 17.79
N ASP A 14 3.87 13.26 18.72
CA ASP A 14 4.97 12.57 19.39
C ASP A 14 4.48 11.51 20.38
N ASP A 15 3.38 11.73 21.07
CA ASP A 15 2.76 10.74 21.94
C ASP A 15 2.14 9.60 21.14
N LEU A 16 1.51 9.92 20.02
CA LEU A 16 1.00 8.95 19.08
C LEU A 16 2.12 8.05 18.55
N ARG A 17 3.23 8.61 18.10
CA ARG A 17 4.40 7.84 17.62
C ARG A 17 5.02 6.96 18.70
N ARG A 18 5.11 7.44 19.93
CA ARG A 18 5.55 6.60 21.04
C ARG A 18 4.61 5.43 21.25
N SER A 19 3.31 5.60 21.05
CA SER A 19 2.34 4.51 21.14
C SER A 19 2.54 3.47 20.04
N PHE A 20 2.94 3.86 18.82
CA PHE A 20 3.21 2.94 17.72
C PHE A 20 4.33 1.94 18.03
N THR A 21 5.37 2.37 18.76
CA THR A 21 6.51 1.51 19.08
C THR A 21 6.27 0.64 20.32
N THR A 22 5.35 1.00 21.18
CA THR A 22 5.14 0.35 22.48
C THR A 22 3.80 -0.34 22.62
N PHE A 23 2.88 -0.12 21.69
CA PHE A 23 1.53 -0.64 21.76
C PHE A 23 1.33 -1.75 20.72
N ARG A 24 0.93 -2.92 21.20
CA ARG A 24 0.43 -4.03 20.40
C ARG A 24 -0.75 -4.65 21.12
N MET A 25 -1.83 -4.85 20.40
CA MET A 25 -2.97 -5.61 20.91
C MET A 25 -2.74 -7.09 20.65
N GLU A 26 -2.95 -7.92 21.68
CA GLU A 26 -2.99 -9.37 21.54
C GLU A 26 -4.44 -9.83 21.62
N LEU A 27 -4.86 -10.59 20.63
CA LEU A 27 -6.20 -11.16 20.57
C LEU A 27 -6.10 -12.68 20.41
N ASP A 28 -6.91 -13.39 21.17
CA ASP A 28 -7.15 -14.82 20.95
C ASP A 28 -8.30 -14.93 19.92
N LEU A 29 -7.91 -15.12 18.66
CA LEU A 29 -8.84 -15.15 17.53
C LEU A 29 -9.07 -16.59 17.08
N ASP A 30 -10.31 -17.04 17.14
CA ASP A 30 -10.74 -18.31 16.53
C ASP A 30 -10.98 -18.10 15.01
N MET A 31 -9.87 -18.10 14.28
CA MET A 31 -9.93 -17.89 12.83
C MET A 31 -10.24 -19.21 12.10
N PRO A 32 -11.03 -19.16 11.01
CA PRO A 32 -11.24 -20.34 10.16
C PRO A 32 -9.91 -20.94 9.67
N PRO A 33 -9.79 -22.27 9.54
CA PRO A 33 -8.50 -22.92 9.26
C PRO A 33 -7.96 -22.68 7.85
N ASP A 34 -8.82 -22.38 6.87
CA ASP A 34 -8.42 -22.10 5.48
C ASP A 34 -8.36 -20.60 5.22
N PRO A 35 -7.15 -20.01 5.11
CA PRO A 35 -6.97 -18.58 4.90
C PRO A 35 -7.37 -18.09 3.50
N HIS A 36 -7.65 -19.00 2.56
CA HIS A 36 -8.14 -18.66 1.22
C HIS A 36 -9.67 -18.72 1.10
N SER A 37 -10.37 -19.09 2.19
CA SER A 37 -11.82 -19.22 2.17
C SER A 37 -12.53 -17.89 2.37
N GLU A 38 -13.72 -17.77 1.78
CA GLU A 38 -14.62 -16.63 2.03
C GLU A 38 -14.97 -16.50 3.52
N ARG A 39 -15.06 -17.63 4.24
CA ARG A 39 -15.31 -17.62 5.68
C ARG A 39 -14.18 -16.95 6.46
N TYR A 40 -12.93 -17.13 6.03
CA TYR A 40 -11.79 -16.47 6.65
C TYR A 40 -11.84 -14.96 6.39
N ARG A 41 -12.12 -14.55 5.15
CA ARG A 41 -12.30 -13.14 4.79
C ARG A 41 -13.41 -12.49 5.62
N THR A 42 -14.56 -13.15 5.75
CA THR A 42 -15.66 -12.67 6.60
C THR A 42 -15.20 -12.46 8.04
N ALA A 43 -14.45 -13.41 8.62
CA ALA A 43 -13.95 -13.27 9.99
C ALA A 43 -13.00 -12.06 10.15
N VAL A 44 -12.16 -11.75 9.13
CA VAL A 44 -11.32 -10.53 9.14
C VAL A 44 -12.18 -9.27 9.03
N MET A 45 -13.23 -9.28 8.21
CA MET A 45 -14.17 -8.15 8.11
C MET A 45 -14.95 -7.92 9.40
N ASP A 46 -15.34 -8.99 10.09
CA ASP A 46 -16.00 -8.92 11.40
C ASP A 46 -15.05 -8.36 12.46
N LEU A 47 -13.77 -8.75 12.41
CA LEU A 47 -12.72 -8.18 13.28
C LEU A 47 -12.56 -6.67 13.02
N TYR A 48 -12.54 -6.27 11.74
CA TYR A 48 -12.49 -4.85 11.38
C TYR A 48 -13.68 -4.08 11.98
N ALA A 49 -14.90 -4.59 11.75
CA ALA A 49 -16.11 -3.94 12.26
C ALA A 49 -16.10 -3.81 13.79
N TRP A 50 -15.55 -4.80 14.49
CA TRP A 50 -15.37 -4.73 15.95
C TRP A 50 -14.31 -3.70 16.35
N LEU A 51 -13.16 -3.63 15.65
CA LEU A 51 -12.10 -2.67 15.94
C LEU A 51 -12.52 -1.24 15.61
N HIS A 52 -13.11 -1.02 14.44
CA HIS A 52 -13.52 0.30 13.96
C HIS A 52 -14.81 0.79 14.68
N GLY A 53 -15.74 -0.13 14.97
CA GLY A 53 -17.05 0.17 15.55
C GLY A 53 -18.19 0.25 14.53
N SER A 54 -17.89 0.10 13.23
CA SER A 54 -18.86 -0.04 12.14
C SER A 54 -18.27 -0.88 11.01
N PRO A 55 -19.11 -1.44 10.11
CA PRO A 55 -18.63 -2.16 8.92
C PRO A 55 -17.70 -1.29 8.06
N TYR A 56 -16.81 -1.95 7.33
CA TYR A 56 -15.92 -1.29 6.38
C TYR A 56 -16.71 -0.66 5.22
N GLU A 57 -16.35 0.58 4.91
CA GLU A 57 -16.82 1.29 3.72
C GLU A 57 -15.61 1.81 2.94
N LEU A 58 -15.62 1.62 1.62
CA LEU A 58 -14.53 2.03 0.75
C LEU A 58 -14.22 3.55 0.84
N SER A 59 -15.23 4.35 1.10
CA SER A 59 -15.10 5.80 1.33
C SER A 59 -14.19 6.16 2.50
N ASN A 60 -13.96 5.23 3.44
CA ASN A 60 -13.09 5.47 4.59
C ASN A 60 -11.61 5.61 4.18
N GLU A 61 -11.21 5.01 3.05
CA GLU A 61 -9.83 5.10 2.55
C GLU A 61 -9.49 6.49 1.99
N SER A 62 -10.46 7.36 1.81
CA SER A 62 -10.25 8.72 1.30
C SER A 62 -9.86 9.66 2.43
N THR A 63 -8.85 10.50 2.19
CA THR A 63 -8.39 11.53 3.14
C THR A 63 -8.58 12.92 2.55
N ASP A 64 -9.23 13.79 3.28
CA ASP A 64 -9.39 15.20 2.90
C ASP A 64 -8.19 16.04 3.36
N PHE A 65 -7.67 16.88 2.44
CA PHE A 65 -6.57 17.82 2.73
C PHE A 65 -6.63 19.06 1.85
N GLU A 66 -5.94 20.15 2.26
CA GLU A 66 -5.78 21.33 1.42
C GLU A 66 -4.74 21.10 0.32
N LEU A 67 -5.18 20.85 -0.90
CA LEU A 67 -4.33 20.52 -2.05
C LEU A 67 -3.18 21.52 -2.23
N GLY A 68 -3.48 22.82 -2.22
CA GLY A 68 -2.49 23.88 -2.48
C GLY A 68 -1.29 23.85 -1.53
N ARG A 69 -1.51 23.41 -0.28
CA ARG A 69 -0.45 23.26 0.73
C ARG A 69 0.58 22.19 0.36
N PHE A 70 0.15 21.11 -0.33
CA PHE A 70 0.96 19.94 -0.56
C PHE A 70 1.59 19.86 -1.96
N VAL A 71 1.18 20.74 -2.89
CA VAL A 71 1.80 20.77 -4.22
C VAL A 71 3.31 21.03 -4.15
N ASP A 72 3.74 21.90 -3.24
CA ASP A 72 5.13 22.29 -3.06
C ASP A 72 5.86 21.52 -1.95
N VAL A 73 5.13 20.70 -1.19
CA VAL A 73 5.68 19.90 -0.09
C VAL A 73 5.81 18.45 -0.54
N PRO A 74 7.00 18.00 -0.93
CA PRO A 74 7.19 16.64 -1.48
C PRO A 74 7.01 15.55 -0.40
N PHE A 75 7.09 15.91 0.89
CA PHE A 75 6.97 14.97 2.01
C PHE A 75 6.02 15.54 3.05
N PRO A 76 4.70 15.32 2.89
CA PRO A 76 3.67 15.93 3.72
C PRO A 76 3.48 15.25 5.09
N TYR A 77 4.50 14.55 5.57
CA TYR A 77 4.43 13.86 6.85
C TYR A 77 4.40 14.87 8.00
N SER A 78 3.54 14.62 8.97
CA SER A 78 3.43 15.41 10.20
C SER A 78 4.73 15.44 11.01
N THR A 79 5.63 14.49 10.74
CA THR A 79 6.78 14.25 11.59
C THR A 79 7.91 15.26 11.49
N ALA A 80 8.04 16.05 10.48
CA ALA A 80 9.21 16.91 10.24
C ALA A 80 10.57 16.19 10.53
N SER A 81 10.56 14.86 10.60
CA SER A 81 11.71 14.02 10.95
C SER A 81 12.56 13.75 9.73
N GLY A 82 13.84 14.19 9.77
CA GLY A 82 14.79 13.86 8.72
C GLY A 82 15.00 12.34 8.55
N VAL A 83 14.85 11.56 9.63
CA VAL A 83 14.92 10.09 9.57
C VAL A 83 13.75 9.52 8.79
N THR A 84 12.52 9.96 9.07
CA THR A 84 11.32 9.50 8.35
C THR A 84 11.41 9.85 6.86
N VAL A 85 11.73 11.10 6.53
CA VAL A 85 11.90 11.55 5.14
C VAL A 85 13.03 10.79 4.45
N GLY A 86 14.17 10.60 5.13
CA GLY A 86 15.31 9.86 4.60
C GLY A 86 14.99 8.41 4.29
N ASN A 87 14.30 7.71 5.20
CA ASN A 87 13.87 6.33 5.00
C ASN A 87 12.90 6.19 3.81
N HIS A 88 11.97 7.13 3.68
CA HIS A 88 11.02 7.14 2.56
C HIS A 88 11.73 7.37 1.21
N LEU A 89 12.68 8.31 1.16
CA LEU A 89 13.51 8.53 -0.03
C LEU A 89 14.34 7.30 -0.39
N MET A 90 14.88 6.60 0.60
CA MET A 90 15.61 5.35 0.37
C MET A 90 14.68 4.26 -0.18
N ALA A 91 13.45 4.15 0.33
CA ALA A 91 12.46 3.21 -0.17
C ALA A 91 12.07 3.53 -1.62
N ILE A 92 11.80 4.79 -1.96
CA ILE A 92 11.54 5.24 -3.33
C ILE A 92 12.73 4.90 -4.24
N GLY A 93 13.95 5.22 -3.82
CA GLY A 93 15.16 4.90 -4.57
C GLY A 93 15.33 3.39 -4.81
N GLN A 94 15.00 2.58 -3.80
CA GLN A 94 15.03 1.12 -3.91
C GLN A 94 13.98 0.60 -4.91
N VAL A 95 12.77 1.18 -4.93
CA VAL A 95 11.74 0.85 -5.92
C VAL A 95 12.24 1.16 -7.33
N ILE A 96 12.73 2.37 -7.58
CA ILE A 96 13.23 2.80 -8.89
C ILE A 96 14.36 1.88 -9.37
N ARG A 97 15.32 1.58 -8.50
CA ARG A 97 16.44 0.66 -8.77
C ARG A 97 15.95 -0.76 -9.08
N THR A 98 14.95 -1.25 -8.36
CA THR A 98 14.41 -2.61 -8.54
C THR A 98 13.55 -2.71 -9.80
N LEU A 99 12.86 -1.64 -10.16
CA LEU A 99 12.13 -1.55 -11.41
C LEU A 99 13.08 -1.70 -12.61
N ASP A 100 14.22 -1.02 -12.63
CA ASP A 100 15.25 -1.09 -13.69
C ASP A 100 14.63 -1.20 -15.10
N LEU A 101 13.75 -0.24 -15.41
CA LEU A 101 12.96 -0.24 -16.64
C LEU A 101 13.65 0.52 -17.77
N ALA A 102 13.44 0.08 -18.99
CA ALA A 102 13.83 0.84 -20.17
C ALA A 102 13.05 2.17 -20.26
N ALA A 103 13.67 3.20 -20.81
CA ALA A 103 13.00 4.49 -21.02
C ALA A 103 11.71 4.31 -21.84
N GLY A 104 10.66 5.02 -21.44
CA GLY A 104 9.36 4.95 -22.09
C GLY A 104 8.49 3.76 -21.69
N SER A 105 8.94 2.92 -20.74
CA SER A 105 8.13 1.83 -20.19
C SER A 105 6.82 2.33 -19.59
N ARG A 106 5.80 1.48 -19.62
CA ARG A 106 4.48 1.73 -19.07
C ARG A 106 4.40 1.19 -17.65
N VAL A 107 4.11 2.06 -16.70
CA VAL A 107 4.01 1.72 -15.28
C VAL A 107 2.62 2.04 -14.78
N LEU A 108 2.01 1.10 -14.06
CA LEU A 108 0.79 1.30 -13.30
C LEU A 108 1.12 1.35 -11.82
N GLU A 109 0.65 2.37 -11.12
CA GLU A 109 0.75 2.49 -9.66
C GLU A 109 -0.66 2.51 -9.07
N PHE A 110 -0.93 1.59 -8.14
CA PHE A 110 -2.16 1.57 -7.36
C PHE A 110 -1.93 2.18 -5.98
N GLY A 111 -2.88 3.03 -5.54
CA GLY A 111 -2.78 3.74 -4.28
C GLY A 111 -1.62 4.73 -4.30
N ALA A 112 -1.56 5.56 -5.33
CA ALA A 112 -0.42 6.45 -5.57
C ALA A 112 -0.26 7.57 -4.52
N GLY A 113 -1.31 7.89 -3.77
CA GLY A 113 -1.32 8.84 -2.67
C GLY A 113 -0.68 10.19 -3.06
N TRP A 114 0.38 10.56 -2.34
CA TRP A 114 1.11 11.81 -2.59
C TRP A 114 1.83 11.88 -3.94
N GLY A 115 1.92 10.78 -4.69
CA GLY A 115 2.52 10.71 -6.02
C GLY A 115 4.05 10.84 -6.05
N ASN A 116 4.73 10.52 -4.96
CA ASN A 116 6.19 10.69 -4.89
C ASN A 116 6.92 9.78 -5.90
N ILE A 117 6.54 8.52 -6.00
CA ILE A 117 7.10 7.57 -6.97
C ILE A 117 6.56 7.87 -8.37
N THR A 118 5.26 8.11 -8.50
CA THR A 118 4.58 8.47 -9.75
C THR A 118 5.31 9.58 -10.49
N VAL A 119 5.53 10.71 -9.80
CA VAL A 119 6.18 11.90 -10.40
C VAL A 119 7.65 11.62 -10.71
N ALA A 120 8.37 10.90 -9.84
CA ALA A 120 9.77 10.54 -10.08
C ALA A 120 9.92 9.65 -11.33
N LEU A 121 9.06 8.64 -11.49
CA LEU A 121 9.07 7.77 -12.67
C LEU A 121 8.70 8.52 -13.96
N ALA A 122 7.72 9.44 -13.88
CA ALA A 122 7.35 10.28 -15.01
C ALA A 122 8.50 11.21 -15.43
N GLN A 123 9.24 11.80 -14.47
CA GLN A 123 10.45 12.60 -14.75
C GLN A 123 11.58 11.80 -15.39
N MET A 124 11.65 10.48 -15.15
CA MET A 124 12.59 9.57 -15.80
C MET A 124 12.15 9.18 -17.23
N GLY A 125 11.00 9.68 -17.70
CA GLY A 125 10.49 9.44 -19.05
C GLY A 125 9.64 8.18 -19.19
N HIS A 126 9.16 7.60 -18.10
CA HIS A 126 8.18 6.51 -18.12
C HIS A 126 6.77 7.04 -18.35
N ARG A 127 5.91 6.21 -18.94
CA ARG A 127 4.47 6.48 -19.07
C ARG A 127 3.78 5.92 -17.84
N VAL A 128 3.40 6.79 -16.91
CA VAL A 128 2.85 6.37 -15.62
C VAL A 128 1.34 6.60 -15.61
N THR A 129 0.60 5.54 -15.29
CA THR A 129 -0.81 5.60 -14.92
C THR A 129 -0.88 5.41 -13.40
N ALA A 130 -1.48 6.37 -12.71
CA ALA A 130 -1.66 6.34 -11.26
C ALA A 130 -3.15 6.20 -10.93
N ILE A 131 -3.51 5.19 -10.16
CA ILE A 131 -4.86 4.97 -9.67
C ILE A 131 -4.88 5.26 -8.17
N ASP A 132 -5.80 6.10 -7.75
CA ASP A 132 -6.05 6.39 -6.34
C ASP A 132 -7.56 6.52 -6.11
N ILE A 133 -8.02 6.13 -4.92
CA ILE A 133 -9.44 6.25 -4.57
C ILE A 133 -9.87 7.72 -4.38
N SER A 134 -8.93 8.59 -4.02
CA SER A 134 -9.17 10.00 -3.74
C SER A 134 -8.98 10.87 -4.97
N GLN A 135 -10.02 11.61 -5.37
CA GLN A 135 -9.91 12.65 -6.39
C GLN A 135 -8.86 13.71 -6.02
N GLN A 136 -8.73 14.02 -4.72
CA GLN A 136 -7.75 15.02 -4.27
C GLN A 136 -6.31 14.55 -4.47
N PHE A 137 -6.02 13.26 -4.30
CA PHE A 137 -4.70 12.71 -4.61
C PHE A 137 -4.44 12.71 -6.12
N ALA A 138 -5.43 12.35 -6.93
CA ALA A 138 -5.32 12.43 -8.39
C ALA A 138 -5.00 13.87 -8.85
N ASP A 139 -5.71 14.87 -8.33
CA ASP A 139 -5.50 16.29 -8.61
C ASP A 139 -4.11 16.77 -8.12
N LEU A 140 -3.67 16.30 -6.94
CA LEU A 140 -2.36 16.63 -6.39
C LEU A 140 -1.24 16.09 -7.29
N ILE A 141 -1.35 14.83 -7.73
CA ILE A 141 -0.37 14.19 -8.63
C ILE A 141 -0.26 15.01 -9.93
N GLN A 142 -1.39 15.39 -10.54
CA GLN A 142 -1.41 16.22 -11.74
C GLN A 142 -0.74 17.58 -11.52
N ALA A 143 -1.06 18.26 -10.41
CA ALA A 143 -0.47 19.54 -10.08
C ALA A 143 1.04 19.43 -9.87
N ARG A 144 1.51 18.41 -9.15
CA ARG A 144 2.94 18.15 -8.90
C ARG A 144 3.71 17.77 -10.16
N ALA A 145 3.13 16.90 -11.00
CA ALA A 145 3.72 16.53 -12.28
C ALA A 145 3.88 17.75 -13.20
N SER A 146 2.86 18.61 -13.28
CA SER A 146 2.89 19.84 -14.07
C SER A 146 4.04 20.77 -13.65
N ARG A 147 4.35 20.89 -12.36
CA ARG A 147 5.44 21.75 -11.87
C ARG A 147 6.83 21.31 -12.32
N VAL A 148 6.98 20.03 -12.62
CA VAL A 148 8.26 19.45 -13.09
C VAL A 148 8.25 19.13 -14.59
N ASN A 149 7.24 19.63 -15.32
CA ASN A 149 7.03 19.37 -16.74
C ASN A 149 6.94 17.87 -17.08
N ALA A 150 6.42 17.07 -16.17
CA ALA A 150 6.12 15.66 -16.38
C ALA A 150 4.62 15.48 -16.70
N THR A 151 4.30 14.36 -17.37
CA THR A 151 2.93 13.96 -17.69
C THR A 151 2.63 12.65 -17.00
N VAL A 152 1.49 12.58 -16.34
CA VAL A 152 0.98 11.39 -15.65
C VAL A 152 -0.50 11.21 -16.03
N ASP A 153 -0.91 10.00 -16.30
CA ASP A 153 -2.33 9.67 -16.43
C ASP A 153 -2.87 9.30 -15.04
N THR A 154 -3.87 10.02 -14.54
CA THR A 154 -4.50 9.71 -13.25
C THR A 154 -5.91 9.21 -13.44
N MET A 155 -6.30 8.21 -12.65
CA MET A 155 -7.64 7.63 -12.61
C MET A 155 -8.11 7.57 -11.16
N VAL A 156 -9.39 7.85 -10.93
CA VAL A 156 -10.00 7.74 -9.59
C VAL A 156 -10.77 6.45 -9.51
N GLY A 157 -10.39 5.61 -8.55
CA GLY A 157 -11.00 4.32 -8.30
C GLY A 157 -10.18 3.46 -7.36
N ASP A 158 -10.71 2.32 -7.02
CA ASP A 158 -10.08 1.33 -6.17
C ASP A 158 -9.35 0.22 -6.97
N PHE A 159 -8.95 -0.83 -6.28
CA PHE A 159 -8.25 -1.97 -6.90
C PHE A 159 -9.10 -2.72 -7.95
N SER A 160 -10.44 -2.59 -7.93
CA SER A 160 -11.33 -3.21 -8.92
C SER A 160 -11.17 -2.61 -10.32
N MET A 161 -10.60 -1.39 -10.41
CA MET A 161 -10.22 -0.77 -11.68
C MET A 161 -9.31 -1.65 -12.54
N VAL A 162 -8.59 -2.60 -11.92
CA VAL A 162 -7.81 -3.61 -12.67
C VAL A 162 -8.65 -4.30 -13.74
N ASP A 163 -9.94 -4.50 -13.51
CA ASP A 163 -10.84 -5.19 -14.42
C ASP A 163 -11.32 -4.33 -15.60
N GLU A 164 -11.22 -3.03 -15.47
CA GLU A 164 -11.60 -2.05 -16.50
C GLU A 164 -10.43 -1.69 -17.43
N LEU A 165 -9.19 -1.95 -16.99
CA LEU A 165 -8.00 -1.65 -17.77
C LEU A 165 -7.86 -2.61 -18.95
N SER A 166 -7.62 -2.05 -20.14
CA SER A 166 -7.30 -2.80 -21.37
C SER A 166 -5.83 -2.71 -21.76
N ASP A 167 -5.10 -1.82 -21.12
CA ASP A 167 -3.68 -1.58 -21.37
C ASP A 167 -2.79 -2.69 -20.81
N SER A 168 -1.57 -2.78 -21.34
CA SER A 168 -0.55 -3.71 -20.87
C SER A 168 0.62 -2.92 -20.29
N PHE A 169 1.05 -3.26 -19.08
CA PHE A 169 2.08 -2.54 -18.31
C PHE A 169 3.36 -3.38 -18.18
N ASP A 170 4.51 -2.74 -18.34
CA ASP A 170 5.82 -3.34 -18.10
C ASP A 170 6.09 -3.55 -16.61
N ALA A 171 5.50 -2.72 -15.77
CA ALA A 171 5.49 -2.88 -14.33
C ALA A 171 4.18 -2.42 -13.70
N ILE A 172 3.79 -3.09 -12.61
CA ILE A 172 2.69 -2.69 -11.74
C ILE A 172 3.27 -2.53 -10.33
N LEU A 173 2.94 -1.45 -9.66
CA LEU A 173 3.50 -1.08 -8.38
C LEU A 173 2.41 -0.90 -7.33
N PHE A 174 2.65 -1.48 -6.17
CA PHE A 174 2.00 -1.20 -4.90
C PHE A 174 3.08 -0.69 -3.94
N PHE A 175 2.91 0.52 -3.44
CA PHE A 175 3.81 1.10 -2.43
C PHE A 175 2.99 1.58 -1.25
N GLU A 176 3.09 0.89 -0.12
CA GLU A 176 2.25 1.15 1.06
C GLU A 176 0.75 1.20 0.72
N SER A 177 0.28 0.29 -0.14
CA SER A 177 -1.10 0.33 -0.64
C SER A 177 -1.78 -1.04 -0.77
N PHE A 178 -1.06 -2.11 -1.09
CA PHE A 178 -1.65 -3.45 -1.27
C PHE A 178 -2.36 -3.95 0.00
N HIS A 179 -1.87 -3.57 1.16
CA HIS A 179 -2.44 -3.96 2.46
C HIS A 179 -3.82 -3.31 2.75
N HIS A 180 -4.28 -2.37 1.94
CA HIS A 180 -5.66 -1.87 1.97
C HIS A 180 -6.63 -2.69 1.11
N CYS A 181 -6.14 -3.69 0.36
CA CYS A 181 -6.97 -4.48 -0.54
C CYS A 181 -7.75 -5.58 0.21
N THR A 182 -9.06 -5.42 0.32
CA THR A 182 -9.94 -6.38 0.98
C THR A 182 -10.07 -7.71 0.24
N ASP A 183 -9.86 -7.73 -1.08
CA ASP A 183 -9.88 -8.92 -1.94
C ASP A 183 -8.59 -9.05 -2.76
N HIS A 184 -7.48 -9.17 -2.03
CA HIS A 184 -6.16 -9.30 -2.63
C HIS A 184 -6.01 -10.56 -3.52
N SER A 185 -6.75 -11.63 -3.26
CA SER A 185 -6.68 -12.85 -4.08
C SER A 185 -7.26 -12.65 -5.47
N SER A 186 -8.41 -11.97 -5.59
CA SER A 186 -8.99 -11.61 -6.89
C SER A 186 -8.12 -10.61 -7.62
N LEU A 187 -7.59 -9.60 -6.93
CA LEU A 187 -6.65 -8.63 -7.49
C LEU A 187 -5.43 -9.33 -8.10
N LEU A 188 -4.74 -10.20 -7.34
CA LEU A 188 -3.56 -10.93 -7.82
C LEU A 188 -3.85 -11.72 -9.10
N THR A 189 -5.04 -12.31 -9.21
CA THR A 189 -5.48 -13.03 -10.40
C THR A 189 -5.73 -12.10 -11.58
N SER A 190 -6.39 -10.97 -11.36
CA SER A 190 -6.72 -10.00 -12.41
C SER A 190 -5.50 -9.30 -13.00
N LEU A 191 -4.43 -9.11 -12.21
CA LEU A 191 -3.17 -8.49 -12.67
C LEU A 191 -2.54 -9.22 -13.86
N HIS A 192 -2.78 -10.53 -14.04
CA HIS A 192 -2.29 -11.27 -15.21
C HIS A 192 -2.78 -10.69 -16.52
N ARG A 193 -3.97 -10.13 -16.55
CA ARG A 193 -4.56 -9.62 -17.79
C ARG A 193 -3.84 -8.39 -18.32
N ILE A 194 -3.31 -7.57 -17.40
CA ILE A 194 -2.77 -6.25 -17.71
C ILE A 194 -1.24 -6.16 -17.59
N ILE A 195 -0.55 -7.22 -17.15
CA ILE A 195 0.91 -7.26 -17.16
C ILE A 195 1.46 -7.69 -18.51
N ALA A 196 2.44 -6.96 -19.04
CA ALA A 196 3.11 -7.28 -20.29
C ALA A 196 3.93 -8.59 -20.18
N PRO A 197 4.21 -9.28 -21.29
CA PRO A 197 5.17 -10.38 -21.29
C PRO A 197 6.54 -9.94 -20.74
N GLY A 198 7.04 -10.64 -19.71
CA GLY A 198 8.28 -10.27 -19.02
C GLY A 198 8.16 -9.14 -18.02
N GLY A 199 6.98 -8.55 -17.89
CA GLY A 199 6.68 -7.52 -16.89
C GLY A 199 6.74 -8.06 -15.46
N ARG A 200 6.65 -7.15 -14.48
CA ARG A 200 6.78 -7.45 -13.06
C ARG A 200 5.79 -6.67 -12.22
N VAL A 201 5.38 -7.27 -11.10
CA VAL A 201 4.60 -6.61 -10.06
C VAL A 201 5.48 -6.42 -8.85
N LEU A 202 5.51 -5.20 -8.30
CA LEU A 202 6.26 -4.86 -7.11
C LEU A 202 5.30 -4.57 -5.95
N PHE A 203 5.58 -5.19 -4.81
CA PHE A 203 4.95 -4.90 -3.53
C PHE A 203 6.05 -4.34 -2.62
N ALA A 204 6.02 -3.03 -2.40
CA ALA A 204 7.07 -2.29 -1.70
C ALA A 204 6.51 -1.63 -0.44
N ALA A 205 7.29 -1.69 0.64
CA ALA A 205 6.89 -1.18 1.95
C ALA A 205 5.56 -1.78 2.45
N GLU A 206 5.28 -3.03 2.08
CA GLU A 206 4.09 -3.75 2.51
C GLU A 206 4.38 -4.57 3.77
N PRO A 207 3.45 -4.67 4.71
CA PRO A 207 3.62 -5.41 5.96
C PRO A 207 3.54 -6.94 5.75
N ILE A 208 4.58 -7.49 5.12
CA ILE A 208 4.75 -8.92 4.83
C ILE A 208 5.91 -9.44 5.66
N GLU A 209 5.60 -10.13 6.76
CA GLU A 209 6.53 -10.53 7.79
C GLU A 209 6.51 -12.05 8.03
N GLU A 210 7.66 -12.63 8.43
CA GLU A 210 7.77 -14.07 8.72
C GLU A 210 6.92 -14.49 9.92
N ASP A 211 6.87 -13.65 10.94
CA ASP A 211 6.27 -13.92 12.25
C ASP A 211 4.93 -13.18 12.45
N PHE A 212 4.30 -12.70 11.37
CA PHE A 212 2.97 -12.13 11.49
C PHE A 212 2.01 -13.16 12.15
N TYR A 213 1.21 -12.72 13.10
CA TYR A 213 0.45 -13.58 14.01
C TYR A 213 -0.59 -14.50 13.33
N ALA A 214 -1.03 -14.14 12.13
CA ALA A 214 -2.00 -14.89 11.34
C ALA A 214 -1.47 -15.13 9.91
N PRO A 215 -2.06 -16.01 9.09
CA PRO A 215 -1.75 -16.07 7.66
C PRO A 215 -1.89 -14.69 7.00
N TRP A 216 -3.00 -14.02 7.21
CA TRP A 216 -3.25 -12.61 6.96
C TRP A 216 -4.38 -12.13 7.87
N SER A 217 -4.34 -10.90 8.28
CA SER A 217 -5.38 -10.29 9.13
C SER A 217 -5.10 -8.80 9.28
N LEU A 218 -5.90 -8.10 10.09
CA LEU A 218 -5.61 -6.73 10.48
C LEU A 218 -4.36 -6.65 11.35
N ARG A 219 -3.55 -5.63 11.13
CA ARG A 219 -2.43 -5.29 12.00
C ARG A 219 -2.95 -4.78 13.33
N LEU A 220 -2.30 -5.22 14.42
CA LEU A 220 -2.71 -4.89 15.79
C LEU A 220 -1.67 -4.04 16.53
N ASP A 221 -0.75 -3.40 15.81
CA ASP A 221 0.15 -2.38 16.32
C ASP A 221 -0.58 -1.04 16.51
N GLY A 222 0.05 -0.14 17.27
CA GLY A 222 -0.59 1.12 17.63
C GLY A 222 -0.91 2.01 16.44
N GLU A 223 -0.06 2.02 15.41
CA GLU A 223 -0.27 2.81 14.19
C GLU A 223 -1.51 2.34 13.43
N SER A 224 -1.58 1.05 13.15
CA SER A 224 -2.69 0.46 12.42
C SER A 224 -4.01 0.55 13.19
N LEU A 225 -3.98 0.34 14.51
CA LEU A 225 -5.17 0.50 15.33
C LEU A 225 -5.67 1.95 15.35
N TRP A 226 -4.75 2.92 15.35
CA TRP A 226 -5.13 4.32 15.21
C TRP A 226 -5.74 4.60 13.83
N ALA A 227 -5.11 4.10 12.75
CA ALA A 227 -5.60 4.27 11.39
C ALA A 227 -7.01 3.68 11.19
N ILE A 228 -7.22 2.45 11.69
CA ILE A 228 -8.54 1.80 11.68
C ILE A 228 -9.57 2.62 12.46
N ARG A 229 -9.25 3.05 13.69
CA ARG A 229 -10.22 3.72 14.55
C ARG A 229 -10.50 5.17 14.16
N LYS A 230 -9.47 5.89 13.73
CA LYS A 230 -9.56 7.32 13.44
C LYS A 230 -10.06 7.59 12.02
N ASN A 231 -9.53 6.86 11.05
CA ASN A 231 -9.80 7.08 9.64
C ASN A 231 -10.72 6.02 9.03
N GLY A 232 -10.78 4.83 9.65
CA GLY A 232 -11.50 3.69 9.09
C GLY A 232 -10.73 2.96 7.98
N TRP A 233 -9.40 3.17 7.91
CA TRP A 233 -8.56 2.49 6.92
C TRP A 233 -8.49 1.00 7.19
N PHE A 234 -8.32 0.21 6.12
CA PHE A 234 -8.20 -1.23 6.18
C PHE A 234 -6.74 -1.64 6.19
N GLU A 235 -6.22 -1.98 7.36
CA GLU A 235 -4.78 -2.18 7.61
C GLU A 235 -4.44 -3.66 7.73
N LEU A 236 -4.13 -4.33 6.63
CA LEU A 236 -3.74 -5.74 6.63
C LEU A 236 -2.25 -5.93 6.90
N GLY A 237 -1.93 -7.11 7.48
CA GLY A 237 -0.60 -7.70 7.48
C GLY A 237 -0.65 -9.12 6.95
N PHE A 238 0.46 -9.58 6.44
CA PHE A 238 0.58 -10.90 5.80
C PHE A 238 1.77 -11.66 6.36
N ARG A 239 1.56 -12.95 6.66
CA ARG A 239 2.69 -13.85 6.86
C ARG A 239 3.34 -14.17 5.53
N THR A 240 4.66 -14.10 5.46
CA THR A 240 5.43 -14.37 4.24
C THR A 240 5.02 -15.68 3.56
N SER A 241 4.84 -16.75 4.35
CA SER A 241 4.43 -18.06 3.81
C SER A 241 3.06 -18.03 3.14
N TYR A 242 2.09 -17.31 3.72
CA TYR A 242 0.77 -17.12 3.12
C TYR A 242 0.86 -16.27 1.84
N PHE A 243 1.59 -15.16 1.89
CA PHE A 243 1.72 -14.26 0.73
C PHE A 243 2.32 -14.98 -0.47
N MET A 244 3.36 -15.80 -0.24
CA MET A 244 3.97 -16.63 -1.28
C MET A 244 3.02 -17.70 -1.82
N ASP A 245 2.19 -18.33 -0.97
CA ASP A 245 1.19 -19.30 -1.39
C ASP A 245 0.07 -18.62 -2.21
N ALA A 246 -0.41 -17.45 -1.78
CA ALA A 246 -1.41 -16.67 -2.51
C ALA A 246 -0.93 -16.25 -3.89
N LEU A 247 0.32 -15.78 -4.00
CA LEU A 247 0.96 -15.51 -5.28
C LEU A 247 1.04 -16.76 -6.15
N GLY A 248 1.53 -17.87 -5.61
CA GLY A 248 1.64 -19.15 -6.33
C GLY A 248 0.30 -19.65 -6.86
N ARG A 249 -0.75 -19.59 -6.04
CA ARG A 249 -2.13 -19.96 -6.44
C ARG A 249 -2.68 -19.06 -7.56
N SER A 250 -2.26 -17.80 -7.56
CA SER A 250 -2.63 -16.83 -8.60
C SER A 250 -1.68 -16.85 -9.81
N GLY A 251 -0.79 -17.84 -9.93
CA GLY A 251 0.10 -18.02 -11.08
C GLY A 251 1.32 -17.11 -11.12
N TRP A 252 1.73 -16.58 -9.97
CA TRP A 252 2.94 -15.77 -9.83
C TRP A 252 4.07 -16.54 -9.15
N SER A 253 5.29 -16.24 -9.53
CA SER A 253 6.50 -16.53 -8.75
C SER A 253 7.08 -15.23 -8.22
N ALA A 254 7.54 -15.20 -6.98
CA ALA A 254 8.07 -13.97 -6.39
C ALA A 254 9.40 -14.20 -5.67
N ALA A 255 10.18 -13.14 -5.59
CA ALA A 255 11.42 -13.08 -4.82
C ALA A 255 11.50 -11.76 -4.05
N LYS A 256 12.10 -11.81 -2.86
CA LYS A 256 12.32 -10.63 -2.02
C LYS A 256 13.65 -9.98 -2.40
N VAL A 257 13.62 -8.68 -2.67
CA VAL A 257 14.79 -7.83 -2.86
C VAL A 257 15.01 -7.07 -1.57
N VAL A 258 16.06 -7.43 -0.85
CA VAL A 258 16.38 -6.84 0.46
C VAL A 258 17.05 -5.49 0.29
N CYS A 259 16.63 -4.51 1.09
CA CYS A 259 17.31 -3.22 1.22
C CYS A 259 18.21 -3.24 2.47
N PRO A 260 19.54 -3.37 2.33
CA PRO A 260 20.43 -3.44 3.47
C PRO A 260 20.31 -2.21 4.38
N GLY A 261 20.03 -2.44 5.66
CA GLY A 261 19.92 -1.39 6.67
C GLY A 261 18.55 -0.69 6.76
N LEU A 262 17.61 -1.02 5.87
CA LEU A 262 16.25 -0.51 5.93
C LEU A 262 15.23 -1.60 5.52
N PRO A 263 14.88 -2.54 6.43
CA PRO A 263 13.94 -3.62 6.11
C PRO A 263 12.56 -3.14 5.62
N ALA A 264 12.11 -1.97 6.08
CA ALA A 264 10.88 -1.35 5.61
C ALA A 264 10.90 -0.97 4.11
N ALA A 265 12.08 -0.95 3.47
CA ALA A 265 12.23 -0.74 2.04
C ALA A 265 12.47 -2.03 1.25
N ASP A 266 12.29 -3.20 1.87
CA ASP A 266 12.31 -4.47 1.16
C ASP A 266 11.17 -4.53 0.14
N ILE A 267 11.42 -5.19 -0.98
CA ILE A 267 10.46 -5.26 -2.09
C ILE A 267 10.22 -6.72 -2.48
N TRP A 268 8.97 -7.12 -2.57
CA TRP A 268 8.61 -8.36 -3.23
C TRP A 268 8.38 -8.12 -4.71
N VAL A 269 9.09 -8.86 -5.56
CA VAL A 269 8.99 -8.77 -7.01
C VAL A 269 8.35 -10.05 -7.53
N ALA A 270 7.14 -9.93 -8.06
CA ALA A 270 6.42 -11.05 -8.67
C ALA A 270 6.51 -11.00 -10.20
N ARG A 271 6.60 -12.18 -10.81
CA ARG A 271 6.56 -12.40 -12.27
C ARG A 271 5.63 -13.55 -12.57
N ARG A 272 5.07 -13.60 -13.77
CA ARG A 272 4.29 -14.78 -14.19
C ARG A 272 5.11 -16.04 -13.97
N ALA A 273 4.53 -17.04 -13.32
CA ALA A 273 5.13 -18.37 -13.26
C ALA A 273 5.20 -18.94 -14.68
N GLY A 274 6.36 -19.51 -15.02
CA GLY A 274 6.60 -20.08 -16.36
C GLY A 274 5.82 -21.37 -16.61
#